data_e8bd3dff6da129b943263856ab2668be
#
_entry.id   e8bd3dff6da129b943263856ab2668be
#
_cell.length_a   1.000
_cell.length_b   1.000
_cell.length_c   1.000
_cell.angle_alpha   90.00
_cell.angle_beta   90.00
_cell.angle_gamma   90.00
#
_symmetry.space_group_name_H-M   'P 1'
#
loop_
_entity.id
_entity.type
_entity.pdbx_description
1 polymer ?
#
loop_
_entity_poly.entity_id
_entity_poly.type
_entity_poly.pdbx_seq_one_letter_code
_entity_poly.pdbx_strand_id
1 'polypeptide(L)'
;DMYYRLDRDLADFLTFAFAQVKERKVLVVVTSDHGTSPSYDAGREPAERFNNRQFEVIVNGFLNVRYGTGNWVLEYADKSLWLNHNLIYERGLNLAEVQNEVAIFAMQFSGVSHALAASAMRTSYFGSGYARKMQNSFYPRRSGDVILNLMPGWIEEQERCWSMSGSMYGYDTEVPLLFYGEGAGPLRVNRRVEMTSVAPTLARM
;
A
#
# COMPACT_ATOMS: atom_id res chain seq x y z
N ASP A 1 21.39 -15.22 0.22
CA ASP A 1 21.66 -15.71 -1.15
C ASP A 1 21.00 -14.89 -2.25
N MET A 2 19.76 -14.44 -2.10
CA MET A 2 19.06 -13.65 -3.13
C MET A 2 19.76 -12.30 -3.40
N TYR A 3 20.17 -11.57 -2.38
CA TYR A 3 20.85 -10.26 -2.55
C TYR A 3 22.22 -10.42 -3.26
N TYR A 4 22.97 -11.48 -2.99
CA TYR A 4 24.22 -11.74 -3.69
C TYR A 4 24.02 -12.08 -5.18
N ARG A 5 22.91 -12.75 -5.52
CA ARG A 5 22.55 -12.99 -6.92
C ARG A 5 22.16 -11.71 -7.61
N LEU A 6 21.29 -10.92 -6.98
CA LEU A 6 20.87 -9.61 -7.50
C LEU A 6 22.06 -8.67 -7.71
N ASP A 7 23.01 -8.62 -6.76
CA ASP A 7 24.21 -7.80 -6.86
C ASP A 7 25.06 -8.19 -8.10
N ARG A 8 25.24 -9.48 -8.31
CA ARG A 8 25.98 -10.00 -9.48
C ARG A 8 25.24 -9.69 -10.78
N ASP A 9 23.94 -9.98 -10.84
CA ASP A 9 23.14 -9.76 -12.04
C ASP A 9 23.08 -8.26 -12.39
N LEU A 10 23.02 -7.40 -11.37
CA LEU A 10 23.08 -5.94 -11.54
C LEU A 10 24.46 -5.49 -12.04
N ALA A 11 25.55 -6.06 -11.51
CA ALA A 11 26.91 -5.76 -11.98
C ALA A 11 27.12 -6.14 -13.44
N ASP A 12 26.64 -7.32 -13.84
CA ASP A 12 26.72 -7.80 -15.23
C ASP A 12 25.89 -6.89 -16.17
N PHE A 13 24.66 -6.53 -15.74
CA PHE A 13 23.80 -5.62 -16.49
C PHE A 13 24.45 -4.24 -16.65
N LEU A 14 24.99 -3.65 -15.58
CA LEU A 14 25.63 -2.33 -15.64
C LEU A 14 26.88 -2.36 -16.52
N THR A 15 27.69 -3.42 -16.44
CA THR A 15 28.85 -3.60 -17.29
C THR A 15 28.46 -3.63 -18.77
N PHE A 16 27.42 -4.39 -19.11
CA PHE A 16 26.86 -4.43 -20.45
C PHE A 16 26.33 -3.05 -20.89
N ALA A 17 25.51 -2.41 -20.05
CA ALA A 17 24.88 -1.12 -20.36
C ALA A 17 25.93 -0.03 -20.61
N PHE A 18 26.97 0.06 -19.76
CA PHE A 18 28.05 1.06 -19.94
C PHE A 18 28.86 0.82 -21.21
N ALA A 19 29.08 -0.43 -21.58
CA ALA A 19 29.75 -0.76 -22.85
C ALA A 19 28.96 -0.28 -24.10
N GLN A 20 27.61 -0.21 -24.01
CA GLN A 20 26.78 0.23 -25.14
C GLN A 20 26.75 1.76 -25.31
N VAL A 21 26.88 2.52 -24.23
CA VAL A 21 26.74 3.99 -24.28
C VAL A 21 28.06 4.72 -24.58
N LYS A 22 29.16 3.98 -24.61
CA LYS A 22 30.53 4.48 -24.94
C LYS A 22 30.89 5.73 -24.13
N GLU A 23 31.14 6.85 -24.80
CA GLU A 23 31.57 8.12 -24.20
C GLU A 23 30.43 8.95 -23.61
N ARG A 24 29.20 8.46 -23.63
CA ARG A 24 28.07 9.21 -23.07
C ARG A 24 28.12 9.17 -21.55
N LYS A 25 27.72 10.29 -20.95
CA LYS A 25 27.53 10.39 -19.50
C LYS A 25 26.29 9.60 -19.09
N VAL A 26 26.44 8.75 -18.10
CA VAL A 26 25.36 7.89 -17.61
C VAL A 26 25.19 8.10 -16.12
N LEU A 27 23.94 8.32 -15.71
CA LEU A 27 23.53 8.30 -14.32
C LEU A 27 22.57 7.12 -14.13
N VAL A 28 22.88 6.28 -13.17
CA VAL A 28 22.04 5.14 -12.77
C VAL A 28 21.34 5.51 -11.45
N VAL A 29 20.05 5.28 -11.40
CA VAL A 29 19.25 5.40 -10.18
C VAL A 29 18.65 4.05 -9.85
N VAL A 30 18.92 3.56 -8.65
CA VAL A 30 18.37 2.29 -8.15
C VAL A 30 17.46 2.58 -6.97
N THR A 31 16.24 2.11 -7.06
CA THR A 31 15.22 2.22 -6.02
C THR A 31 14.23 1.06 -6.10
N SER A 32 13.25 1.03 -5.20
CA SER A 32 12.11 0.11 -5.25
C SER A 32 10.80 0.91 -5.23
N ASP A 33 9.73 0.32 -5.71
CA ASP A 33 8.37 0.87 -5.64
C ASP A 33 7.80 0.77 -4.22
N HIS A 34 8.09 -0.32 -3.50
CA HIS A 34 7.69 -0.55 -2.12
C HIS A 34 8.66 -1.53 -1.43
N GLY A 35 8.55 -1.63 -0.12
CA GLY A 35 9.12 -2.71 0.68
C GLY A 35 8.10 -3.84 0.88
N THR A 36 8.32 -4.64 1.92
CA THR A 36 7.42 -5.76 2.26
C THR A 36 7.48 -6.05 3.76
N SER A 37 6.42 -6.64 4.28
CA SER A 37 6.43 -7.13 5.66
C SER A 37 7.57 -8.13 5.87
N PRO A 38 8.16 -8.20 7.08
CA PRO A 38 9.16 -9.20 7.37
C PRO A 38 8.65 -10.59 7.02
N SER A 39 9.46 -11.33 6.24
CA SER A 39 9.22 -12.74 5.99
C SER A 39 9.60 -13.51 7.24
N TYR A 40 8.71 -14.35 7.72
CA TYR A 40 9.03 -15.27 8.81
C TYR A 40 9.68 -16.51 8.20
N ASP A 41 10.86 -16.88 8.71
CA ASP A 41 11.55 -18.11 8.33
C ASP A 41 10.65 -19.32 8.52
N ALA A 42 10.85 -20.33 7.67
CA ALA A 42 10.11 -21.59 7.75
C ALA A 42 10.15 -22.18 9.17
N GLY A 43 9.02 -22.11 9.87
CA GLY A 43 8.86 -22.54 11.24
C GLY A 43 8.40 -21.47 12.23
N ARG A 44 8.33 -20.20 11.83
CA ARG A 44 7.62 -19.16 12.56
C ARG A 44 6.42 -18.72 11.72
N GLU A 45 5.22 -18.90 12.25
CA GLU A 45 4.02 -18.37 11.61
C GLU A 45 4.07 -16.83 11.53
N PRO A 46 3.51 -16.21 10.48
CA PRO A 46 3.29 -14.76 10.46
C PRO A 46 2.53 -14.37 11.72
N ALA A 47 2.70 -13.14 12.19
CA ALA A 47 2.13 -12.67 13.45
C ALA A 47 0.66 -13.03 13.54
N GLU A 48 -0.14 -12.73 12.53
CA GLU A 48 -1.51 -13.22 12.39
C GLU A 48 -2.01 -13.00 10.94
N ARG A 49 -3.10 -13.68 10.58
CA ARG A 49 -3.72 -13.57 9.26
C ARG A 49 -5.08 -12.91 9.37
N PHE A 50 -5.31 -11.91 8.55
CA PHE A 50 -6.60 -11.25 8.42
C PHE A 50 -7.49 -12.05 7.46
N ASN A 51 -8.62 -12.55 7.95
CA ASN A 51 -9.55 -13.34 7.15
C ASN A 51 -10.47 -12.43 6.32
N ASN A 52 -10.12 -12.26 5.07
CA ASN A 52 -10.83 -11.39 4.12
C ASN A 52 -12.31 -11.78 3.94
N ARG A 53 -12.58 -13.08 3.77
CA ARG A 53 -13.95 -13.59 3.57
C ARG A 53 -14.82 -13.36 4.80
N GLN A 54 -14.29 -13.65 5.97
CA GLN A 54 -15.01 -13.41 7.21
C GLN A 54 -15.33 -11.94 7.39
N PHE A 55 -14.38 -11.06 7.07
CA PHE A 55 -14.56 -9.61 7.12
C PHE A 55 -15.70 -9.16 6.20
N GLU A 56 -15.71 -9.56 4.92
CA GLU A 56 -16.80 -9.25 3.99
C GLU A 56 -18.18 -9.69 4.49
N VAL A 57 -18.29 -10.95 4.94
CA VAL A 57 -19.55 -11.51 5.44
C VAL A 57 -20.06 -10.75 6.65
N ILE A 58 -19.18 -10.42 7.60
CA ILE A 58 -19.57 -9.71 8.82
C ILE A 58 -19.94 -8.27 8.51
N VAL A 59 -19.21 -7.55 7.64
CA VAL A 59 -19.57 -6.19 7.22
C VAL A 59 -20.90 -6.19 6.48
N ASN A 60 -21.14 -7.14 5.57
CA ASN A 60 -22.44 -7.27 4.90
C ASN A 60 -23.56 -7.56 5.89
N GLY A 61 -23.31 -8.42 6.88
CA GLY A 61 -24.24 -8.72 7.99
C GLY A 61 -24.56 -7.48 8.84
N PHE A 62 -23.56 -6.68 9.19
CA PHE A 62 -23.74 -5.39 9.88
C PHE A 62 -24.68 -4.45 9.10
N LEU A 63 -24.41 -4.30 7.79
CA LEU A 63 -25.24 -3.45 6.93
C LEU A 63 -26.66 -3.99 6.74
N ASN A 64 -26.84 -5.34 6.72
CA ASN A 64 -28.16 -5.98 6.70
C ASN A 64 -28.96 -5.65 7.95
N VAL A 65 -28.35 -5.68 9.11
CA VAL A 65 -29.01 -5.32 10.37
C VAL A 65 -29.36 -3.82 10.41
N ARG A 66 -28.50 -2.98 9.85
CA ARG A 66 -28.63 -1.53 9.90
C ARG A 66 -29.65 -0.98 8.88
N TYR A 67 -29.63 -1.52 7.65
CA TYR A 67 -30.33 -0.96 6.50
C TYR A 67 -31.26 -1.97 5.78
N GLY A 68 -31.42 -3.15 6.35
CA GLY A 68 -32.22 -4.23 5.77
C GLY A 68 -31.42 -5.13 4.82
N THR A 69 -31.99 -6.29 4.53
CA THR A 69 -31.35 -7.35 3.74
C THR A 69 -30.94 -6.87 2.35
N GLY A 70 -29.71 -7.15 1.97
CA GLY A 70 -29.14 -6.79 0.66
C GLY A 70 -27.71 -7.28 0.48
N ASN A 71 -27.22 -7.18 -0.74
CA ASN A 71 -25.82 -7.41 -1.08
C ASN A 71 -25.07 -6.06 -1.06
N TRP A 72 -24.69 -5.63 0.14
CA TRP A 72 -24.07 -4.32 0.40
C TRP A 72 -22.61 -4.25 0.04
N VAL A 73 -21.88 -5.37 0.24
CA VAL A 73 -20.46 -5.50 -0.07
C VAL A 73 -20.29 -6.23 -1.38
N LEU A 74 -19.60 -5.63 -2.34
CA LEU A 74 -19.33 -6.24 -3.64
C LEU A 74 -18.05 -7.04 -3.61
N GLU A 75 -17.00 -6.52 -2.99
CA GLU A 75 -15.67 -7.13 -2.99
C GLU A 75 -14.81 -6.54 -1.87
N TYR A 76 -13.88 -7.35 -1.40
CA TYR A 76 -12.71 -6.91 -0.64
C TYR A 76 -11.45 -7.42 -1.33
N ALA A 77 -10.58 -6.52 -1.73
CA ALA A 77 -9.29 -6.83 -2.32
C ALA A 77 -8.25 -5.74 -1.95
N ASP A 78 -6.98 -6.13 -1.80
CA ASP A 78 -5.86 -5.23 -1.53
C ASP A 78 -6.17 -4.19 -0.43
N LYS A 79 -6.68 -4.64 0.71
CA LYS A 79 -7.05 -3.80 1.86
C LYS A 79 -8.10 -2.74 1.54
N SER A 80 -8.86 -2.94 0.48
CA SER A 80 -9.97 -2.08 0.05
C SER A 80 -11.27 -2.84 0.02
N LEU A 81 -12.34 -2.22 0.51
CA LEU A 81 -13.70 -2.73 0.48
C LEU A 81 -14.52 -1.90 -0.50
N TRP A 82 -15.22 -2.57 -1.41
CA TRP A 82 -16.16 -1.95 -2.36
C TRP A 82 -17.59 -2.19 -1.95
N LEU A 83 -18.36 -1.11 -1.86
CA LEU A 83 -19.78 -1.13 -1.50
C LEU A 83 -20.66 -1.09 -2.75
N ASN A 84 -21.86 -1.62 -2.63
CA ASN A 84 -22.87 -1.60 -3.67
C ASN A 84 -23.56 -0.22 -3.72
N HIS A 85 -23.00 0.70 -4.50
CA HIS A 85 -23.54 2.05 -4.65
C HIS A 85 -24.99 2.06 -5.17
N ASN A 86 -25.33 1.16 -6.09
CA ASN A 86 -26.68 1.07 -6.63
C ASN A 86 -27.69 0.79 -5.52
N LEU A 87 -27.42 -0.22 -4.69
CA LEU A 87 -28.28 -0.57 -3.56
C LEU A 87 -28.37 0.58 -2.54
N ILE A 88 -27.26 1.25 -2.24
CA ILE A 88 -27.21 2.39 -1.33
C ILE A 88 -28.15 3.51 -1.83
N TYR A 89 -28.07 3.87 -3.12
CA TYR A 89 -28.92 4.89 -3.71
C TYR A 89 -30.38 4.47 -3.85
N GLU A 90 -30.65 3.21 -4.21
CA GLU A 90 -32.01 2.65 -4.25
C GLU A 90 -32.71 2.69 -2.90
N ARG A 91 -31.97 2.58 -1.81
CA ARG A 91 -32.46 2.70 -0.44
C ARG A 91 -32.54 4.15 0.06
N GLY A 92 -32.18 5.13 -0.77
CA GLY A 92 -32.18 6.55 -0.41
C GLY A 92 -31.12 6.94 0.63
N LEU A 93 -30.04 6.13 0.76
CA LEU A 93 -28.99 6.34 1.75
C LEU A 93 -27.89 7.25 1.21
N ASN A 94 -27.20 7.94 2.11
CA ASN A 94 -26.04 8.75 1.80
C ASN A 94 -24.78 7.86 1.77
N LEU A 95 -24.13 7.77 0.62
CA LEU A 95 -22.94 6.96 0.43
C LEU A 95 -21.81 7.31 1.43
N ALA A 96 -21.58 8.60 1.68
CA ALA A 96 -20.52 9.03 2.59
C ALA A 96 -20.80 8.61 4.04
N GLU A 97 -22.06 8.60 4.45
CA GLU A 97 -22.46 8.12 5.79
C GLU A 97 -22.25 6.62 5.90
N VAL A 98 -22.69 5.84 4.91
CA VAL A 98 -22.48 4.39 4.88
C VAL A 98 -20.98 4.04 4.88
N GLN A 99 -20.17 4.72 4.07
CA GLN A 99 -18.71 4.54 4.06
C GLN A 99 -18.09 4.80 5.43
N ASN A 100 -18.51 5.88 6.12
CA ASN A 100 -17.99 6.22 7.43
C ASN A 100 -18.43 5.21 8.51
N GLU A 101 -19.67 4.75 8.48
CA GLU A 101 -20.16 3.72 9.41
C GLU A 101 -19.39 2.40 9.24
N VAL A 102 -19.14 2.00 8.00
CA VAL A 102 -18.34 0.81 7.70
C VAL A 102 -16.89 0.99 8.14
N ALA A 103 -16.29 2.15 7.94
CA ALA A 103 -14.92 2.42 8.41
C ALA A 103 -14.82 2.34 9.93
N ILE A 104 -15.79 2.92 10.66
CA ILE A 104 -15.86 2.83 12.14
C ILE A 104 -16.04 1.37 12.58
N PHE A 105 -16.93 0.64 11.94
CA PHE A 105 -17.17 -0.77 12.24
C PHE A 105 -15.93 -1.64 11.97
N ALA A 106 -15.23 -1.40 10.86
CA ALA A 106 -14.02 -2.11 10.50
C ALA A 106 -12.90 -1.97 11.55
N MET A 107 -12.84 -0.85 12.26
CA MET A 107 -11.87 -0.64 13.35
C MET A 107 -12.07 -1.56 14.55
N GLN A 108 -13.19 -2.28 14.64
CA GLN A 108 -13.47 -3.23 15.71
C GLN A 108 -12.92 -4.63 15.43
N PHE A 109 -12.43 -4.87 14.20
CA PHE A 109 -11.87 -6.16 13.83
C PHE A 109 -10.43 -6.32 14.33
N SER A 110 -10.14 -7.51 14.86
CA SER A 110 -8.75 -7.92 15.11
C SER A 110 -7.92 -7.79 13.84
N GLY A 111 -6.73 -7.22 13.97
CA GLY A 111 -5.81 -7.02 12.86
C GLY A 111 -6.01 -5.73 12.08
N VAL A 112 -7.09 -4.98 12.29
CA VAL A 112 -7.27 -3.65 11.68
C VAL A 112 -6.66 -2.58 12.58
N SER A 113 -5.68 -1.87 12.06
CA SER A 113 -5.03 -0.74 12.73
C SER A 113 -5.72 0.58 12.42
N HIS A 114 -6.09 0.78 11.15
CA HIS A 114 -6.79 1.97 10.68
C HIS A 114 -7.77 1.60 9.57
N ALA A 115 -8.89 2.32 9.53
CA ALA A 115 -9.84 2.26 8.43
C ALA A 115 -10.26 3.69 8.06
N LEU A 116 -10.24 4.03 6.78
CA LEU A 116 -10.65 5.35 6.29
C LEU A 116 -11.67 5.22 5.16
N ALA A 117 -12.74 5.98 5.27
CA ALA A 117 -13.74 6.11 4.23
C ALA A 117 -13.22 6.93 3.04
N ALA A 118 -13.58 6.54 1.83
CA ALA A 118 -13.25 7.27 0.61
C ALA A 118 -13.76 8.72 0.64
N SER A 119 -14.94 8.95 1.22
CA SER A 119 -15.50 10.29 1.44
C SER A 119 -14.58 11.15 2.30
N ALA A 120 -14.08 10.62 3.42
CA ALA A 120 -13.15 11.34 4.29
C ALA A 120 -11.84 11.69 3.58
N MET A 121 -11.30 10.76 2.78
CA MET A 121 -10.06 11.00 2.01
C MET A 121 -10.21 12.04 0.90
N ARG A 122 -11.44 12.26 0.40
CA ARG A 122 -11.74 13.32 -0.61
C ARG A 122 -11.96 14.69 0.00
N THR A 123 -12.55 14.76 1.19
CA THR A 123 -13.05 16.02 1.77
C THR A 123 -12.17 16.55 2.89
N SER A 124 -11.28 15.73 3.46
CA SER A 124 -10.38 16.12 4.54
C SER A 124 -8.93 16.20 4.07
N TYR A 125 -8.12 16.94 4.81
CA TYR A 125 -6.67 17.00 4.60
C TYR A 125 -5.96 16.42 5.82
N PHE A 126 -5.23 15.35 5.61
CA PHE A 126 -4.41 14.71 6.63
C PHE A 126 -2.96 15.21 6.52
N GLY A 127 -2.49 15.94 7.54
CA GLY A 127 -1.16 16.58 7.51
C GLY A 127 0.01 15.60 7.68
N SER A 128 -0.20 14.48 8.39
CA SER A 128 0.87 13.54 8.75
C SER A 128 0.31 12.16 9.12
N GLY A 129 1.21 11.23 9.47
CA GLY A 129 0.87 9.90 9.98
C GLY A 129 0.34 8.93 8.91
N TYR A 130 -0.30 7.86 9.38
CA TYR A 130 -0.83 6.81 8.50
C TYR A 130 -1.99 7.31 7.64
N ALA A 131 -2.86 8.15 8.17
CA ALA A 131 -3.97 8.73 7.41
C ALA A 131 -3.47 9.54 6.20
N ARG A 132 -2.37 10.30 6.35
CA ARG A 132 -1.72 11.00 5.23
C ARG A 132 -1.17 10.03 4.19
N LYS A 133 -0.53 8.94 4.61
CA LYS A 133 -0.01 7.93 3.69
C LYS A 133 -1.15 7.23 2.93
N MET A 134 -2.23 6.87 3.63
CA MET A 134 -3.43 6.29 3.02
C MET A 134 -4.05 7.27 2.02
N GLN A 135 -4.16 8.55 2.36
CA GLN A 135 -4.67 9.58 1.45
C GLN A 135 -3.79 9.76 0.21
N ASN A 136 -2.46 9.67 0.34
CA ASN A 136 -1.53 9.78 -0.79
C ASN A 136 -1.64 8.59 -1.76
N SER A 137 -2.03 7.39 -1.27
CA SER A 137 -2.25 6.21 -2.10
C SER A 137 -3.66 6.12 -2.68
N PHE A 138 -4.57 6.95 -2.19
CA PHE A 138 -5.97 6.95 -2.61
C PHE A 138 -6.18 7.59 -3.98
N TYR A 139 -6.82 6.86 -4.89
CA TYR A 139 -7.27 7.38 -6.17
C TYR A 139 -8.78 7.16 -6.36
N PRO A 140 -9.60 8.23 -6.46
CA PRO A 140 -11.07 8.16 -6.37
C PRO A 140 -11.77 7.21 -7.34
N ARG A 141 -11.15 6.88 -8.47
CA ARG A 141 -11.73 6.01 -9.51
C ARG A 141 -11.25 4.55 -9.46
N ARG A 142 -10.28 4.24 -8.60
CA ARG A 142 -9.68 2.91 -8.51
C ARG A 142 -9.59 2.35 -7.10
N SER A 143 -9.64 3.21 -6.10
CA SER A 143 -9.67 2.78 -4.70
C SER A 143 -11.08 2.43 -4.27
N GLY A 144 -11.22 1.49 -3.32
CA GLY A 144 -12.49 1.11 -2.74
C GLY A 144 -13.13 2.20 -1.89
N ASP A 145 -14.26 1.88 -1.32
CA ASP A 145 -15.07 2.77 -0.48
C ASP A 145 -14.53 2.92 0.93
N VAL A 146 -13.90 1.87 1.46
CA VAL A 146 -13.21 1.87 2.75
C VAL A 146 -11.84 1.22 2.57
N ILE A 147 -10.80 1.94 2.96
CA ILE A 147 -9.42 1.46 2.89
C ILE A 147 -8.95 1.08 4.29
N LEU A 148 -8.36 -0.09 4.40
CA LEU A 148 -7.81 -0.59 5.65
C LEU A 148 -6.28 -0.48 5.68
N ASN A 149 -5.73 -0.29 6.88
CA ASN A 149 -4.34 -0.58 7.19
C ASN A 149 -4.33 -1.63 8.30
N LEU A 150 -3.78 -2.79 8.04
CA LEU A 150 -3.69 -3.86 9.01
C LEU A 150 -2.64 -3.53 10.08
N MET A 151 -2.64 -4.25 11.20
CA MET A 151 -1.62 -4.12 12.25
C MET A 151 -0.23 -4.54 11.73
N PRO A 152 0.86 -4.08 12.37
CA PRO A 152 2.21 -4.42 11.94
C PRO A 152 2.41 -5.94 11.88
N GLY A 153 2.94 -6.43 10.77
CA GLY A 153 3.21 -7.85 10.56
C GLY A 153 2.00 -8.71 10.19
N TRP A 154 0.78 -8.16 10.29
CA TRP A 154 -0.42 -8.84 9.80
C TRP A 154 -0.43 -8.88 8.27
N ILE A 155 -0.82 -10.03 7.72
CA ILE A 155 -1.02 -10.23 6.29
C ILE A 155 -2.44 -10.71 6.01
N GLU A 156 -2.94 -10.44 4.81
CA GLU A 156 -4.22 -11.00 4.36
C GLU A 156 -4.11 -12.51 4.18
N GLU A 157 -5.21 -13.22 4.46
CA GLU A 157 -5.24 -14.67 4.32
C GLU A 157 -5.18 -15.04 2.83
N GLN A 158 -4.01 -15.49 2.41
CA GLN A 158 -3.76 -16.03 1.07
C GLN A 158 -2.96 -17.32 1.18
N GLU A 159 -3.29 -18.30 0.33
CA GLU A 159 -2.55 -19.55 0.26
C GLU A 159 -1.08 -19.28 -0.09
N ARG A 160 -0.16 -19.83 0.70
CA ARG A 160 1.29 -19.78 0.49
C ARG A 160 1.92 -18.38 0.46
N CYS A 161 1.25 -17.38 1.04
CA CYS A 161 1.84 -16.06 1.21
C CYS A 161 2.47 -15.94 2.60
N TRP A 162 3.76 -15.57 2.65
CA TRP A 162 4.55 -15.41 3.88
C TRP A 162 4.91 -13.97 4.18
N SER A 163 4.69 -13.09 3.24
CA SER A 163 5.04 -11.68 3.30
C SER A 163 4.14 -10.91 2.32
N MET A 164 3.71 -9.74 2.70
CA MET A 164 2.88 -8.86 1.86
C MET A 164 3.35 -7.42 1.94
N SER A 165 3.09 -6.68 0.88
CA SER A 165 3.26 -5.23 0.81
C SER A 165 1.92 -4.49 0.98
N GLY A 166 1.96 -3.17 0.92
CA GLY A 166 0.79 -2.30 0.91
C GLY A 166 0.32 -1.86 2.29
N SER A 167 1.16 -1.99 3.33
CA SER A 167 0.94 -1.35 4.62
C SER A 167 1.50 0.08 4.66
N MET A 168 1.10 0.85 5.66
CA MET A 168 1.60 2.23 5.85
C MET A 168 2.85 2.29 6.75
N TYR A 169 3.42 1.14 7.12
CA TYR A 169 4.60 1.05 7.99
C TYR A 169 5.91 1.28 7.25
N GLY A 170 6.97 1.60 8.01
CA GLY A 170 8.27 1.91 7.44
C GLY A 170 8.85 0.81 6.56
N TYR A 171 8.66 -0.46 6.95
CA TYR A 171 9.15 -1.60 6.17
C TYR A 171 8.54 -1.71 4.75
N ASP A 172 7.36 -1.11 4.52
CA ASP A 172 6.72 -1.01 3.20
C ASP A 172 6.99 0.32 2.50
N THR A 173 7.04 1.41 3.26
CA THR A 173 7.04 2.77 2.71
C THR A 173 8.41 3.43 2.63
N GLU A 174 9.44 2.80 3.20
CA GLU A 174 10.83 3.29 3.16
C GLU A 174 11.67 2.36 2.28
N VAL A 175 12.14 2.89 1.16
CA VAL A 175 12.91 2.17 0.15
C VAL A 175 14.27 2.82 -0.05
N PRO A 176 15.29 2.06 -0.48
CA PRO A 176 16.58 2.63 -0.81
C PRO A 176 16.47 3.54 -2.02
N LEU A 177 17.31 4.58 -2.07
CA LEU A 177 17.48 5.46 -3.22
C LEU A 177 18.98 5.67 -3.44
N LEU A 178 19.51 5.07 -4.48
CA LEU A 178 20.94 5.09 -4.80
C LEU A 178 21.16 5.81 -6.14
N PHE A 179 22.17 6.68 -6.17
CA PHE A 179 22.63 7.33 -7.39
C PHE A 179 24.06 6.87 -7.67
N TYR A 180 24.34 6.49 -8.91
CA TYR A 180 25.67 6.05 -9.35
C TYR A 180 25.98 6.55 -10.75
N GLY A 181 27.20 7.05 -10.95
CA GLY A 181 27.69 7.53 -12.24
C GLY A 181 27.89 9.04 -12.32
N GLU A 182 27.69 9.62 -13.49
CA GLU A 182 27.99 11.03 -13.74
C GLU A 182 27.15 11.96 -12.87
N GLY A 183 27.85 12.90 -12.23
CA GLY A 183 27.24 13.86 -11.31
C GLY A 183 26.90 13.32 -9.91
N ALA A 184 27.04 12.03 -9.67
CA ALA A 184 26.84 11.42 -8.37
C ALA A 184 28.16 11.39 -7.58
N GLY A 185 28.31 12.30 -6.62
CA GLY A 185 29.45 12.28 -5.67
C GLY A 185 29.25 11.29 -4.52
N PRO A 186 30.30 10.96 -3.75
CA PRO A 186 30.21 10.08 -2.59
C PRO A 186 29.48 10.84 -1.44
N LEU A 187 28.16 10.74 -1.40
CA LEU A 187 27.32 11.39 -0.40
C LEU A 187 26.33 10.37 0.18
N ARG A 188 26.20 10.36 1.50
CA ARG A 188 25.14 9.64 2.20
C ARG A 188 24.17 10.63 2.85
N VAL A 189 22.90 10.53 2.46
CA VAL A 189 21.82 11.36 3.01
C VAL A 189 21.00 10.51 3.98
N ASN A 190 21.02 10.88 5.26
CA ASN A 190 20.30 10.15 6.33
C ASN A 190 18.91 10.71 6.62
N ARG A 191 18.50 11.78 5.93
CA ARG A 191 17.13 12.33 6.04
C ARG A 191 16.19 11.60 5.08
N ARG A 192 14.93 11.53 5.47
CA ARG A 192 13.88 11.05 4.58
C ARG A 192 13.75 11.95 3.35
N VAL A 193 13.61 11.32 2.18
CA VAL A 193 13.38 11.97 0.89
C VAL A 193 12.11 11.39 0.29
N GLU A 194 11.24 12.25 -0.20
CA GLU A 194 10.02 11.80 -0.89
C GLU A 194 10.35 11.31 -2.31
N MET A 195 9.83 10.15 -2.70
CA MET A 195 10.07 9.55 -4.02
C MET A 195 9.61 10.45 -5.17
N THR A 196 8.61 11.29 -4.94
CA THR A 196 8.14 12.30 -5.91
C THR A 196 9.19 13.33 -6.28
N SER A 197 10.28 13.47 -5.50
CA SER A 197 11.39 14.38 -5.79
C SER A 197 12.42 13.79 -6.77
N VAL A 198 12.37 12.49 -7.06
CA VAL A 198 13.37 11.81 -7.92
C VAL A 198 13.33 12.37 -9.34
N ALA A 199 12.16 12.35 -9.98
CA ALA A 199 12.01 12.85 -11.36
C ALA A 199 12.39 14.34 -11.52
N PRO A 200 11.94 15.27 -10.65
CA PRO A 200 12.41 16.66 -10.70
C PRO A 200 13.91 16.81 -10.46
N THR A 201 14.53 15.96 -9.64
CA THR A 201 15.97 15.97 -9.41
C THR A 201 16.71 15.58 -10.68
N LEU A 202 16.31 14.47 -11.31
CA LEU A 202 16.92 14.02 -12.57
C LEU A 202 16.77 15.03 -13.71
N ALA A 203 15.66 15.75 -13.75
CA ALA A 203 15.42 16.78 -14.77
C ALA A 203 16.31 18.02 -14.62
N ARG A 204 17.00 18.18 -13.47
CA ARG A 204 17.91 19.31 -13.16
C ARG A 204 19.38 18.94 -13.27
N MET A 205 19.70 17.67 -13.34
CA MET A 205 21.04 17.14 -13.53
C MET A 205 21.44 17.11 -15.02
#